data_dbfc3a41c51b57f7538fc1c57e98a086
#
_entry.id   dbfc3a41c51b57f7538fc1c57e98a086
#
_cell.length_a   1.000
_cell.length_b   1.000
_cell.length_c   1.000
_cell.angle_alpha   90.00
_cell.angle_beta   90.00
_cell.angle_gamma   90.00
#
_symmetry.space_group_name_H-M   'P 1'
#
loop_
_entity.id
_entity.type
_entity.pdbx_description
1 polymer ?
#
loop_
_entity_poly.entity_id
_entity_poly.type
_entity_poly.pdbx_seq_one_letter_code
_entity_poly.pdbx_strand_id
1 'polypeptide(L)'
;GSIIGYEINEKTCQISFYNDEELEPDTLEVDSDNYQIPLIIGKLRDTWAYGKEAKRLVTIKEGFTVTRLLSKSLAGDRIEFGEETYDAVWLLSQFIQMSLQAFPVIDGIVFTVPSLTEELAQMLRGIAVRMNIDKRHIFIQDYKESFCNYLFYQPKELWQYDAALFCCDRNEIKAYMLRRLRPGLGGGKTTFVTVDEVASAHMKELAMVY
;
A
#
# COMPACT_ATOMS: atom_id res chain seq x y z
N GLY A 1 6.23 -20.89 -1.00
CA GLY A 1 5.17 -19.87 -0.85
C GLY A 1 5.48 -18.61 -1.64
N SER A 2 4.61 -17.64 -1.56
CA SER A 2 4.75 -16.40 -2.32
C SER A 2 5.31 -15.28 -1.46
N ILE A 3 6.08 -14.38 -2.09
CA ILE A 3 6.46 -13.09 -1.52
C ILE A 3 5.50 -12.05 -2.09
N ILE A 4 4.86 -11.30 -1.23
CA ILE A 4 3.79 -10.37 -1.59
C ILE A 4 4.26 -8.92 -1.44
N GLY A 5 4.06 -8.12 -2.49
CA GLY A 5 4.06 -6.66 -2.40
C GLY A 5 2.62 -6.18 -2.24
N TYR A 6 2.34 -5.45 -1.17
CA TYR A 6 1.01 -4.96 -0.83
C TYR A 6 1.01 -3.44 -0.71
N GLU A 7 0.69 -2.77 -1.81
CA GLU A 7 0.52 -1.32 -1.82
C GLU A 7 -0.87 -0.98 -1.31
N ILE A 8 -0.97 -0.10 -0.32
CA ILE A 8 -2.23 0.28 0.29
C ILE A 8 -2.26 1.78 0.62
N ASN A 9 -3.35 2.42 0.25
CA ASN A 9 -3.70 3.79 0.64
C ASN A 9 -5.14 3.86 1.13
N GLU A 10 -5.65 5.06 1.40
CA GLU A 10 -7.04 5.22 1.92
C GLU A 10 -8.14 4.76 0.97
N LYS A 11 -7.83 4.57 -0.31
CA LYS A 11 -8.85 4.31 -1.34
C LYS A 11 -8.73 2.99 -2.04
N THR A 12 -7.50 2.52 -2.20
CA THR A 12 -7.20 1.32 -2.99
C THR A 12 -6.06 0.52 -2.40
N CYS A 13 -5.98 -0.73 -2.77
CA CYS A 13 -4.76 -1.52 -2.66
C CYS A 13 -4.42 -2.18 -4.01
N GLN A 14 -3.16 -2.51 -4.17
CA GLN A 14 -2.63 -3.24 -5.32
C GLN A 14 -1.70 -4.33 -4.80
N ILE A 15 -1.81 -5.52 -5.37
CA ILE A 15 -1.07 -6.69 -4.92
C ILE A 15 -0.14 -7.13 -6.03
N SER A 16 1.15 -7.13 -5.77
CA SER A 16 2.16 -7.77 -6.60
C SER A 16 2.68 -9.01 -5.89
N PHE A 17 3.18 -9.95 -6.65
CA PHE A 17 3.69 -11.20 -6.09
C PHE A 17 4.88 -11.71 -6.89
N TYR A 18 5.72 -12.44 -6.20
CA TYR A 18 6.80 -13.22 -6.79
C TYR A 18 6.62 -14.66 -6.36
N ASN A 19 6.72 -15.54 -7.31
CA ASN A 19 6.59 -16.98 -7.12
C ASN A 19 7.89 -17.65 -7.62
N ASP A 20 8.35 -18.68 -6.94
CA ASP A 20 9.58 -19.40 -7.29
C ASP A 20 9.56 -20.04 -8.69
N GLU A 21 8.38 -20.20 -9.28
CA GLU A 21 8.20 -20.72 -10.63
C GLU A 21 8.33 -19.64 -11.71
N GLU A 22 8.23 -18.36 -11.32
CA GLU A 22 8.32 -17.21 -12.21
C GLU A 22 9.59 -16.41 -11.91
N LEU A 23 10.28 -16.00 -12.96
CA LEU A 23 11.53 -15.25 -12.82
C LEU A 23 11.30 -13.75 -12.61
N GLU A 24 10.09 -13.27 -12.74
CA GLU A 24 9.72 -11.85 -12.62
C GLU A 24 8.51 -11.67 -11.70
N PRO A 25 8.45 -10.55 -10.95
CA PRO A 25 7.25 -10.20 -10.20
C PRO A 25 6.08 -9.90 -11.13
N ASP A 26 4.89 -10.30 -10.73
CA ASP A 26 3.65 -10.00 -11.44
C ASP A 26 2.69 -9.22 -10.53
N THR A 27 1.67 -8.62 -11.11
CA THR A 27 0.63 -7.89 -10.37
C THR A 27 -0.70 -8.61 -10.53
N LEU A 28 -1.40 -8.79 -9.40
CA LEU A 28 -2.71 -9.43 -9.38
C LEU A 28 -3.73 -8.60 -10.17
N GLU A 29 -4.18 -9.15 -11.27
CA GLU A 29 -5.25 -8.58 -12.07
C GLU A 29 -6.61 -8.91 -11.42
N VAL A 30 -7.38 -7.88 -11.15
CA VAL A 30 -8.70 -8.00 -10.49
C VAL A 30 -9.82 -8.08 -11.52
N ASP A 31 -9.62 -7.40 -12.64
CA ASP A 31 -10.55 -7.28 -13.76
C ASP A 31 -9.72 -6.95 -15.01
N SER A 32 -10.29 -7.04 -16.21
CA SER A 32 -9.56 -6.76 -17.45
C SER A 32 -8.81 -5.42 -17.38
N ASP A 33 -7.49 -5.48 -17.43
CA ASP A 33 -6.56 -4.34 -17.32
C ASP A 33 -6.71 -3.49 -16.03
N ASN A 34 -7.32 -4.04 -14.98
CA ASN A 34 -7.48 -3.37 -13.70
C ASN A 34 -6.80 -4.15 -12.57
N TYR A 35 -5.85 -3.51 -11.92
CA TYR A 35 -5.02 -4.07 -10.85
C TYR A 35 -5.32 -3.46 -9.48
N GLN A 36 -6.16 -2.43 -9.41
CA GLN A 36 -6.50 -1.75 -8.17
C GLN A 36 -7.78 -2.31 -7.55
N ILE A 37 -7.70 -2.63 -6.27
CA ILE A 37 -8.82 -3.11 -5.47
C ILE A 37 -9.31 -1.93 -4.61
N PRO A 38 -10.57 -1.52 -4.70
CA PRO A 38 -11.13 -0.52 -3.79
C PRO A 38 -10.99 -0.97 -2.33
N LEU A 39 -10.48 -0.09 -1.46
CA LEU A 39 -10.32 -0.36 -0.03
C LEU A 39 -11.68 -0.20 0.69
N ILE A 40 -12.58 -1.11 0.39
CA ILE A 40 -13.93 -1.16 0.93
C ILE A 40 -14.19 -2.58 1.43
N ILE A 41 -14.67 -2.70 2.65
CA ILE A 41 -15.21 -3.94 3.18
C ILE A 41 -16.70 -3.77 3.39
N GLY A 42 -17.46 -4.81 3.18
CA GLY A 42 -18.89 -4.78 3.35
C GLY A 42 -19.44 -6.12 3.82
N LYS A 43 -20.68 -6.07 4.25
CA LYS A 43 -21.44 -7.24 4.70
C LYS A 43 -22.88 -7.14 4.20
N LEU A 44 -23.38 -8.23 3.67
CA LEU A 44 -24.78 -8.40 3.34
C LEU A 44 -25.25 -9.67 4.03
N ARG A 45 -26.17 -9.53 5.00
CA ARG A 45 -26.57 -10.62 5.89
C ARG A 45 -25.33 -11.17 6.60
N ASP A 46 -24.99 -12.44 6.43
CA ASP A 46 -23.84 -13.08 7.06
C ASP A 46 -22.62 -13.21 6.13
N THR A 47 -22.68 -12.60 4.95
CA THR A 47 -21.65 -12.73 3.92
C THR A 47 -20.81 -11.45 3.82
N TRP A 48 -19.50 -11.58 4.03
CA TRP A 48 -18.54 -10.52 3.84
C TRP A 48 -18.16 -10.38 2.38
N ALA A 49 -17.93 -9.14 1.97
CA ALA A 49 -17.41 -8.78 0.65
C ALA A 49 -16.30 -7.73 0.77
N TYR A 50 -15.40 -7.68 -0.20
CA TYR A 50 -14.34 -6.68 -0.26
C TYR A 50 -14.19 -6.12 -1.67
N GLY A 51 -13.54 -4.98 -1.79
CA GLY A 51 -13.22 -4.38 -3.08
C GLY A 51 -14.47 -4.02 -3.89
N LYS A 52 -14.46 -4.38 -5.16
CA LYS A 52 -15.55 -4.09 -6.12
C LYS A 52 -16.90 -4.67 -5.68
N GLU A 53 -16.89 -5.88 -5.12
CA GLU A 53 -18.12 -6.52 -4.63
C GLU A 53 -18.71 -5.75 -3.44
N ALA A 54 -17.87 -5.31 -2.49
CA ALA A 54 -18.32 -4.47 -1.39
C ALA A 54 -18.85 -3.12 -1.89
N LYS A 55 -18.22 -2.52 -2.90
CA LYS A 55 -18.70 -1.27 -3.51
C LYS A 55 -20.12 -1.37 -4.07
N ARG A 56 -20.49 -2.52 -4.60
CA ARG A 56 -21.85 -2.77 -5.10
C ARG A 56 -22.90 -2.76 -3.98
N LEU A 57 -22.52 -3.07 -2.73
CA LEU A 57 -23.41 -3.07 -1.59
C LEU A 57 -23.89 -1.67 -1.17
N VAL A 58 -23.19 -0.60 -1.58
CA VAL A 58 -23.58 0.79 -1.28
C VAL A 58 -25.00 1.11 -1.73
N THR A 59 -25.46 0.50 -2.81
CA THR A 59 -26.80 0.71 -3.36
C THR A 59 -27.85 -0.25 -2.79
N ILE A 60 -27.47 -1.20 -1.96
CA ILE A 60 -28.37 -2.19 -1.37
C ILE A 60 -28.75 -1.72 0.03
N LYS A 61 -30.06 -1.56 0.27
CA LYS A 61 -30.59 -1.02 1.55
C LYS A 61 -30.14 -1.80 2.78
N GLU A 62 -29.99 -3.10 2.66
CA GLU A 62 -29.58 -4.00 3.75
C GLU A 62 -28.05 -4.22 3.79
N GLY A 63 -27.34 -3.65 2.84
CA GLY A 63 -25.88 -3.75 2.74
C GLY A 63 -25.19 -2.79 3.70
N PHE A 64 -24.07 -3.24 4.25
CA PHE A 64 -23.19 -2.46 5.10
C PHE A 64 -21.84 -2.34 4.44
N THR A 65 -21.30 -1.12 4.36
CA THR A 65 -19.97 -0.86 3.78
C THR A 65 -19.17 0.07 4.67
N VAL A 66 -17.87 -0.16 4.72
CA VAL A 66 -16.89 0.69 5.42
C VAL A 66 -15.77 1.05 4.47
N THR A 67 -15.49 2.34 4.42
CA THR A 67 -14.38 2.93 3.68
C THR A 67 -13.38 3.57 4.65
N ARG A 68 -12.26 4.09 4.15
CA ARG A 68 -11.23 4.79 4.94
C ARG A 68 -10.70 3.93 6.08
N LEU A 69 -10.47 2.66 5.79
CA LEU A 69 -10.08 1.67 6.79
C LEU A 69 -8.73 1.97 7.45
N LEU A 70 -7.78 2.60 6.75
CA LEU A 70 -6.48 2.96 7.35
C LEU A 70 -6.64 4.02 8.43
N SER A 71 -7.24 5.16 8.11
CA SER A 71 -7.43 6.25 9.08
C SER A 71 -8.35 5.87 10.22
N LYS A 72 -9.42 5.14 9.96
CA LYS A 72 -10.32 4.65 11.01
C LYS A 72 -9.63 3.66 11.94
N SER A 73 -8.79 2.79 11.41
CA SER A 73 -8.01 1.84 12.21
C SER A 73 -6.97 2.54 13.09
N LEU A 74 -6.26 3.53 12.54
CA LEU A 74 -5.31 4.34 13.30
C LEU A 74 -5.97 5.18 14.40
N ALA A 75 -7.20 5.67 14.15
CA ALA A 75 -8.00 6.39 15.15
C ALA A 75 -8.59 5.47 16.23
N GLY A 76 -8.51 4.15 16.06
CA GLY A 76 -9.12 3.19 16.98
C GLY A 76 -10.65 3.20 16.91
N ASP A 77 -11.22 3.53 15.77
CA ASP A 77 -12.66 3.63 15.59
C ASP A 77 -13.36 2.27 15.76
N ARG A 78 -14.55 2.33 16.32
CA ARG A 78 -15.47 1.21 16.39
C ARG A 78 -16.65 1.49 15.46
N ILE A 79 -16.95 0.52 14.61
CA ILE A 79 -17.96 0.65 13.56
C ILE A 79 -19.19 -0.15 13.97
N GLU A 80 -20.32 0.54 14.09
CA GLU A 80 -21.60 -0.08 14.42
C GLU A 80 -22.35 -0.49 13.16
N PHE A 81 -22.86 -1.71 13.18
CA PHE A 81 -23.73 -2.25 12.14
C PHE A 81 -24.87 -3.03 12.79
N GLY A 82 -26.05 -2.41 12.86
CA GLY A 82 -27.18 -2.99 13.58
C GLY A 82 -26.85 -3.16 15.07
N GLU A 83 -26.94 -4.38 15.55
CA GLU A 83 -26.57 -4.75 16.92
C GLU A 83 -25.10 -5.16 17.07
N GLU A 84 -24.38 -5.25 15.97
CA GLU A 84 -22.98 -5.66 15.94
C GLU A 84 -22.05 -4.44 15.95
N THR A 85 -20.90 -4.59 16.59
CA THR A 85 -19.84 -3.58 16.61
C THR A 85 -18.52 -4.23 16.24
N TYR A 86 -17.79 -3.58 15.33
CA TYR A 86 -16.50 -4.06 14.85
C TYR A 86 -15.43 -3.02 15.10
N ASP A 87 -14.26 -3.45 15.54
CA ASP A 87 -13.07 -2.58 15.52
C ASP A 87 -12.62 -2.36 14.06
N ALA A 88 -12.33 -1.11 13.70
CA ALA A 88 -11.90 -0.78 12.36
C ALA A 88 -10.64 -1.56 11.94
N VAL A 89 -9.70 -1.76 12.88
CA VAL A 89 -8.49 -2.57 12.62
C VAL A 89 -8.82 -4.04 12.33
N TRP A 90 -9.86 -4.59 12.96
CA TRP A 90 -10.34 -5.93 12.66
C TRP A 90 -10.89 -6.00 11.23
N LEU A 91 -11.67 -4.99 10.83
CA LEU A 91 -12.22 -4.89 9.47
C LEU A 91 -11.09 -4.77 8.43
N LEU A 92 -10.08 -3.96 8.71
CA LEU A 92 -8.88 -3.86 7.86
C LEU A 92 -8.16 -5.21 7.74
N SER A 93 -8.00 -5.90 8.84
CA SER A 93 -7.41 -7.24 8.87
C SER A 93 -8.20 -8.23 8.00
N GLN A 94 -9.53 -8.22 8.10
CA GLN A 94 -10.42 -9.03 7.25
C GLN A 94 -10.26 -8.68 5.76
N PHE A 95 -10.22 -7.39 5.44
CA PHE A 95 -9.99 -6.94 4.06
C PHE A 95 -8.67 -7.50 3.50
N ILE A 96 -7.58 -7.36 4.26
CA ILE A 96 -6.26 -7.84 3.82
C ILE A 96 -6.27 -9.37 3.64
N GLN A 97 -6.83 -10.10 4.58
CA GLN A 97 -6.94 -11.56 4.48
C GLN A 97 -7.76 -12.01 3.26
N MET A 98 -8.91 -11.38 3.03
CA MET A 98 -9.77 -11.71 1.88
C MET A 98 -9.09 -11.39 0.56
N SER A 99 -8.39 -10.25 0.47
CA SER A 99 -7.67 -9.85 -0.75
C SER A 99 -6.49 -10.77 -1.07
N LEU A 100 -5.96 -11.48 -0.09
CA LEU A 100 -4.83 -12.40 -0.23
C LEU A 100 -5.25 -13.88 -0.30
N GLN A 101 -6.53 -14.17 -0.40
CA GLN A 101 -7.04 -15.55 -0.42
C GLN A 101 -6.50 -16.41 -1.58
N ALA A 102 -6.05 -15.77 -2.67
CA ALA A 102 -5.42 -16.47 -3.80
C ALA A 102 -4.02 -17.03 -3.46
N PHE A 103 -3.44 -16.59 -2.35
CA PHE A 103 -2.09 -16.95 -1.92
C PHE A 103 -2.15 -17.81 -0.65
N PRO A 104 -2.24 -19.14 -0.76
CA PRO A 104 -2.45 -20.02 0.40
C PRO A 104 -1.26 -20.05 1.36
N VAL A 105 -0.06 -19.80 0.88
CA VAL A 105 1.16 -19.72 1.68
C VAL A 105 1.91 -18.46 1.31
N ILE A 106 2.09 -17.58 2.31
CA ILE A 106 2.81 -16.33 2.17
C ILE A 106 4.09 -16.42 3.01
N ASP A 107 5.24 -16.43 2.33
CA ASP A 107 6.55 -16.51 2.97
C ASP A 107 7.05 -15.13 3.43
N GLY A 108 6.59 -14.06 2.79
CA GLY A 108 6.95 -12.70 3.16
C GLY A 108 6.00 -11.67 2.56
N ILE A 109 5.94 -10.51 3.19
CA ILE A 109 5.11 -9.40 2.74
C ILE A 109 5.85 -8.06 2.90
N VAL A 110 5.72 -7.22 1.88
CA VAL A 110 6.18 -5.83 1.90
C VAL A 110 4.96 -4.93 1.74
N PHE A 111 4.59 -4.24 2.80
CA PHE A 111 3.59 -3.18 2.71
C PHE A 111 4.24 -1.89 2.20
N THR A 112 3.59 -1.25 1.23
CA THR A 112 3.98 0.06 0.71
C THR A 112 2.83 1.03 0.92
N VAL A 113 3.09 2.12 1.62
CA VAL A 113 2.12 3.14 2.00
C VAL A 113 2.57 4.53 1.52
N PRO A 114 1.65 5.49 1.31
CA PRO A 114 2.02 6.84 0.87
C PRO A 114 2.95 7.57 1.83
N SER A 115 2.66 7.48 3.11
CA SER A 115 3.44 8.11 4.19
C SER A 115 3.48 7.18 5.39
N LEU A 116 4.67 6.87 5.85
CA LEU A 116 4.89 5.91 6.93
C LEU A 116 5.01 6.64 8.28
N THR A 117 4.23 6.19 9.24
CA THR A 117 4.35 6.54 10.66
C THR A 117 4.63 5.28 11.47
N GLU A 118 5.15 5.45 12.70
CA GLU A 118 5.40 4.32 13.60
C GLU A 118 4.12 3.55 13.92
N GLU A 119 3.01 4.25 14.17
CA GLU A 119 1.71 3.63 14.47
C GLU A 119 1.19 2.81 13.30
N LEU A 120 1.30 3.33 12.07
CA LEU A 120 0.89 2.61 10.87
C LEU A 120 1.76 1.36 10.65
N ALA A 121 3.07 1.49 10.83
CA ALA A 121 3.99 0.36 10.72
C ALA A 121 3.66 -0.75 11.72
N GLN A 122 3.45 -0.40 12.98
CA GLN A 122 3.10 -1.38 14.03
C GLN A 122 1.76 -2.06 13.76
N MET A 123 0.77 -1.31 13.30
CA MET A 123 -0.55 -1.83 12.96
C MET A 123 -0.48 -2.85 11.83
N LEU A 124 0.17 -2.53 10.72
CA LEU A 124 0.31 -3.43 9.57
C LEU A 124 1.14 -4.66 9.91
N ARG A 125 2.23 -4.47 10.67
CA ARG A 125 3.03 -5.59 11.19
C ARG A 125 2.21 -6.53 12.05
N GLY A 126 1.40 -5.99 12.95
CA GLY A 126 0.50 -6.77 13.80
C GLY A 126 -0.51 -7.58 13.00
N ILE A 127 -1.07 -7.01 11.94
CA ILE A 127 -1.98 -7.73 11.03
C ILE A 127 -1.27 -8.89 10.34
N ALA A 128 -0.09 -8.67 9.78
CA ALA A 128 0.68 -9.70 9.10
C ALA A 128 1.11 -10.84 10.04
N VAL A 129 1.49 -10.53 11.27
CA VAL A 129 1.82 -11.53 12.29
C VAL A 129 0.61 -12.41 12.61
N ARG A 130 -0.58 -11.83 12.73
CA ARG A 130 -1.82 -12.60 12.95
C ARG A 130 -2.21 -13.48 11.75
N MET A 131 -1.68 -13.18 10.57
CA MET A 131 -1.80 -14.03 9.38
C MET A 131 -0.74 -15.13 9.33
N ASN A 132 0.02 -15.34 10.39
CA ASN A 132 1.12 -16.31 10.51
C ASN A 132 2.32 -16.05 9.60
N ILE A 133 2.54 -14.81 9.19
CA ILE A 133 3.76 -14.45 8.46
C ILE A 133 4.90 -14.21 9.47
N ASP A 134 6.06 -14.79 9.20
CA ASP A 134 7.24 -14.63 10.06
C ASP A 134 7.64 -13.14 10.16
N LYS A 135 7.82 -12.66 11.40
CA LYS A 135 8.20 -11.26 11.68
C LYS A 135 9.43 -10.80 10.90
N ARG A 136 10.36 -11.70 10.62
CA ARG A 136 11.59 -11.42 9.87
C ARG A 136 11.34 -11.15 8.39
N HIS A 137 10.19 -11.56 7.89
CA HIS A 137 9.78 -11.43 6.49
C HIS A 137 8.64 -10.42 6.30
N ILE A 138 8.42 -9.54 7.29
CA ILE A 138 7.44 -8.45 7.21
C ILE A 138 8.19 -7.14 7.11
N PHE A 139 8.05 -6.45 5.99
CA PHE A 139 8.65 -5.16 5.71
C PHE A 139 7.57 -4.13 5.45
N ILE A 140 7.83 -2.90 5.85
CA ILE A 140 6.91 -1.79 5.65
C ILE A 140 7.74 -0.61 5.18
N GLN A 141 7.34 -0.01 4.06
CA GLN A 141 8.02 1.11 3.43
C GLN A 141 7.02 2.15 2.94
N ASP A 142 7.49 3.36 2.72
CA ASP A 142 6.69 4.36 2.01
C ASP A 142 6.99 4.38 0.50
N TYR A 143 6.24 5.19 -0.25
CA TYR A 143 6.42 5.31 -1.69
C TYR A 143 7.82 5.79 -2.08
N LYS A 144 8.46 6.65 -1.28
CA LYS A 144 9.83 7.13 -1.52
C LYS A 144 10.83 5.98 -1.45
N GLU A 145 10.74 5.18 -0.39
CA GLU A 145 11.63 4.02 -0.20
C GLU A 145 11.44 2.99 -1.30
N SER A 146 10.18 2.73 -1.67
CA SER A 146 9.84 1.83 -2.77
C SER A 146 10.46 2.31 -4.08
N PHE A 147 10.34 3.60 -4.38
CA PHE A 147 10.92 4.18 -5.59
C PHE A 147 12.45 4.16 -5.59
N CYS A 148 13.09 4.41 -4.44
CA CYS A 148 14.53 4.25 -4.30
C CYS A 148 14.97 2.83 -4.59
N ASN A 149 14.29 1.85 -4.04
CA ASN A 149 14.57 0.44 -4.31
C ASN A 149 14.43 0.12 -5.79
N TYR A 150 13.37 0.61 -6.44
CA TYR A 150 13.18 0.46 -7.87
C TYR A 150 14.35 1.04 -8.67
N LEU A 151 14.79 2.26 -8.36
CA LEU A 151 15.91 2.93 -9.05
C LEU A 151 17.22 2.15 -8.92
N PHE A 152 17.51 1.57 -7.76
CA PHE A 152 18.74 0.78 -7.55
C PHE A 152 18.84 -0.43 -8.47
N TYR A 153 17.72 -0.99 -8.90
CA TYR A 153 17.68 -2.12 -9.82
C TYR A 153 17.63 -1.72 -11.29
N GLN A 154 17.48 -0.42 -11.60
CA GLN A 154 17.50 0.05 -12.97
C GLN A 154 18.94 0.18 -13.51
N PRO A 155 19.13 0.07 -14.84
CA PRO A 155 20.43 0.37 -15.46
C PRO A 155 20.95 1.74 -15.06
N LYS A 156 22.25 1.82 -14.78
CA LYS A 156 22.89 3.07 -14.30
C LYS A 156 22.72 4.25 -15.25
N GLU A 157 22.53 3.98 -16.51
CA GLU A 157 22.31 4.98 -17.57
C GLU A 157 21.00 5.76 -17.36
N LEU A 158 20.02 5.14 -16.72
CA LEU A 158 18.70 5.75 -16.48
C LEU A 158 18.68 6.71 -15.28
N TRP A 159 19.67 6.63 -14.39
CA TRP A 159 19.69 7.43 -13.17
C TRP A 159 21.11 7.91 -12.79
N GLN A 160 21.89 8.35 -13.79
CA GLN A 160 23.22 8.92 -13.58
C GLN A 160 23.18 10.25 -12.81
N TYR A 161 22.05 10.93 -12.86
CA TYR A 161 21.82 12.26 -12.29
C TYR A 161 20.81 12.19 -11.15
N ASP A 162 20.54 13.34 -10.55
CA ASP A 162 19.46 13.48 -9.60
C ASP A 162 18.14 13.14 -10.27
N ALA A 163 17.26 12.47 -9.52
CA ALA A 163 15.93 12.09 -9.97
C ALA A 163 14.86 12.83 -9.17
N ALA A 164 13.79 13.22 -9.82
CA ALA A 164 12.60 13.76 -9.16
C ALA A 164 11.50 12.71 -9.09
N LEU A 165 10.92 12.54 -7.90
CA LEU A 165 9.74 11.72 -7.68
C LEU A 165 8.55 12.61 -7.38
N PHE A 166 7.48 12.46 -8.16
CA PHE A 166 6.21 13.11 -7.90
C PHE A 166 5.21 12.08 -7.39
N CYS A 167 4.80 12.25 -6.15
CA CYS A 167 3.74 11.45 -5.55
C CYS A 167 2.42 12.20 -5.62
N CYS A 168 1.51 11.70 -6.44
CA CYS A 168 0.20 12.30 -6.64
C CYS A 168 -0.85 11.50 -5.86
N ASP A 169 -1.43 12.12 -4.86
CA ASP A 169 -2.65 11.66 -4.23
C ASP A 169 -3.81 12.55 -4.68
N ARG A 170 -5.06 12.16 -4.47
CA ARG A 170 -6.24 12.92 -4.92
C ARG A 170 -6.29 14.36 -4.40
N ASN A 171 -5.68 14.63 -3.26
CA ASN A 171 -5.74 15.92 -2.58
C ASN A 171 -4.40 16.66 -2.56
N GLU A 172 -3.30 15.98 -2.89
CA GLU A 172 -1.97 16.54 -2.72
C GLU A 172 -1.00 15.97 -3.76
N ILE A 173 -0.10 16.83 -4.22
CA ILE A 173 1.09 16.42 -4.98
C ILE A 173 2.31 16.77 -4.14
N LYS A 174 3.17 15.80 -3.89
CA LYS A 174 4.47 16.00 -3.26
C LYS A 174 5.58 15.71 -4.25
N ALA A 175 6.57 16.57 -4.27
CA ALA A 175 7.77 16.39 -5.07
C ALA A 175 8.96 16.12 -4.16
N TYR A 176 9.69 15.07 -4.48
CA TYR A 176 10.91 14.68 -3.79
C TYR A 176 12.10 14.73 -4.76
N MET A 177 13.22 15.26 -4.29
CA MET A 177 14.48 15.19 -5.01
C MET A 177 15.33 14.07 -4.44
N LEU A 178 15.66 13.10 -5.28
CA LEU A 178 16.55 11.99 -4.96
C LEU A 178 17.93 12.32 -5.50
N ARG A 179 18.88 12.55 -4.61
CA ARG A 179 20.26 12.89 -4.97
C ARG A 179 21.18 11.71 -4.74
N ARG A 180 21.91 11.37 -5.77
CA ARG A 180 22.95 10.35 -5.69
C ARG A 180 24.20 10.93 -5.07
N LEU A 181 24.61 10.40 -3.91
CA LEU A 181 25.91 10.71 -3.34
C LEU A 181 26.97 9.89 -4.07
N ARG A 182 27.92 10.57 -4.69
CA ARG A 182 29.08 9.90 -5.28
C ARG A 182 29.95 9.35 -4.13
N PRO A 183 30.43 8.10 -4.23
CA PRO A 183 31.37 7.59 -3.25
C PRO A 183 32.60 8.49 -3.28
N GLY A 184 33.08 8.91 -2.12
CA GLY A 184 34.37 9.62 -2.00
C GLY A 184 35.49 8.78 -2.58
N LEU A 185 36.67 9.39 -2.79
CA LEU A 185 37.86 8.81 -3.43
C LEU A 185 38.39 7.47 -2.86
N GLY A 186 37.69 6.86 -1.91
CA GLY A 186 38.04 5.61 -1.24
C GLY A 186 37.48 4.32 -1.87
N GLY A 187 36.90 4.33 -3.05
CA GLY A 187 36.61 3.13 -3.84
C GLY A 187 35.50 2.20 -3.32
N GLY A 188 34.67 2.62 -2.39
CA GLY A 188 33.51 1.84 -1.91
C GLY A 188 32.38 1.80 -2.95
N LYS A 189 31.85 0.60 -3.21
CA LYS A 189 30.71 0.38 -4.14
C LYS A 189 29.35 0.83 -3.61
N THR A 190 29.28 1.44 -2.44
CA THR A 190 28.02 1.81 -1.79
C THR A 190 27.51 3.12 -2.37
N THR A 191 26.37 3.06 -3.03
CA THR A 191 25.66 4.25 -3.52
C THR A 191 24.65 4.67 -2.46
N PHE A 192 24.75 5.90 -1.97
CA PHE A 192 23.77 6.50 -1.07
C PHE A 192 22.86 7.42 -1.88
N VAL A 193 21.60 7.45 -1.50
CA VAL A 193 20.61 8.38 -2.04
C VAL A 193 20.06 9.19 -0.88
N THR A 194 20.13 10.52 -1.01
CA THR A 194 19.37 11.41 -0.12
C THR A 194 18.04 11.74 -0.75
N VAL A 195 16.99 11.79 0.06
CA VAL A 195 15.63 12.09 -0.39
C VAL A 195 15.13 13.31 0.38
N ASP A 196 14.91 14.41 -0.34
CA ASP A 196 14.42 15.65 0.23
C ASP A 196 13.06 16.00 -0.37
N GLU A 197 12.06 16.27 0.48
CA GLU A 197 10.82 16.87 0.02
C GLU A 197 11.10 18.33 -0.36
N VAL A 198 10.91 18.65 -1.63
CA VAL A 198 11.23 20.00 -2.17
C VAL A 198 10.01 20.85 -2.41
N ALA A 199 8.84 20.24 -2.59
CA ALA A 199 7.58 20.94 -2.78
C ALA A 199 6.38 20.08 -2.42
N SER A 200 5.30 20.74 -1.99
CA SER A 200 3.97 20.13 -1.87
C SER A 200 2.90 21.14 -2.28
N ALA A 201 1.82 20.66 -2.88
CA ALA A 201 0.67 21.47 -3.26
C ALA A 201 -0.62 20.67 -3.13
N HIS A 202 -1.68 21.33 -2.64
CA HIS A 202 -3.00 20.73 -2.63
C HIS A 202 -3.65 20.82 -4.01
N MET A 203 -4.35 19.78 -4.44
CA MET A 203 -5.01 19.73 -5.75
C MET A 203 -6.03 20.85 -5.97
N LYS A 204 -6.64 21.37 -4.88
CA LYS A 204 -7.54 22.53 -4.95
C LYS A 204 -6.80 23.81 -5.35
N GLU A 205 -5.56 23.98 -4.93
CA GLU A 205 -4.73 25.14 -5.29
C GLU A 205 -4.31 25.06 -6.75
N LEU A 206 -4.05 23.85 -7.26
CA LEU A 206 -3.71 23.64 -8.67
C LEU A 206 -4.90 23.86 -9.61
N ALA A 207 -6.12 23.51 -9.18
CA ALA A 207 -7.34 23.74 -9.97
C ALA A 207 -7.72 25.23 -10.10
N MET A 208 -7.20 26.10 -9.25
CA MET A 208 -7.44 27.53 -9.30
C MET A 208 -6.49 28.29 -10.25
N VAL A 209 -5.49 27.62 -10.81
CA VAL A 209 -4.48 28.22 -11.71
C VAL A 209 -4.84 28.02 -13.18
N TYR A 210 -5.87 27.25 -13.49
CA TYR A 210 -6.46 27.04 -14.81
C TYR A 210 -7.90 27.54 -14.82
#